data_0c33ffe3bd915e335cea2145a11b846f
#
_entry.id   0c33ffe3bd915e335cea2145a11b846f
#
_cell.length_a   1.000
_cell.length_b   1.000
_cell.length_c   1.000
_cell.angle_alpha   90.00
_cell.angle_beta   90.00
_cell.angle_gamma   90.00
#
_symmetry.space_group_name_H-M   'P 1'
#
loop_
_entity.id
_entity.type
_entity.pdbx_description
1 polymer ?
#
loop_
_entity_poly.entity_id
_entity_poly.type
_entity_poly.pdbx_seq_one_letter_code
_entity_poly.pdbx_strand_id
1 'polypeptide(L)'
;MHKLETEVLVIGGGATGTGVAWDAALRGFKVILVERRDLTHGTSGRFHGLLHSGGRYAVKDPHGAAECIAENQILRHTHAHCIEDTSGFFVVLPEDEGEFPDKFKAGCDAVGIPCTEISVAEALRREPLLNRRTSRVFEVPDGSADGFLTAHATSQAARNAGAQILTYHEVMDLIVTGSKGERQVTGAHVRNVVTGENSEIHADMVINAAGAWTGRVAAMAGIEVVIMPSKGTMVAMNHRLVNTVVNRCKMPSDGDIIVPSHTVCIIGTTSVTVPDPEPLRIEPWEVRLMMAEGDKMVPGFAKARVLRAWAGVRPLFQDTYDSGKGRDVTRKLALLDHKEREGVAGFLTITGGKWTTFRLMAEATVDKICEQLGTERECITATTQVPGVEQGHYWVGHRLHDVEEKKLQGSLVCECELVTRTMVENAAQRNPLLTLDDLRRDVRLGKGPCQGGFCTYRATSILHEMDKAGTWHVDMSDEAGSTAAWDVAYLQSPAHNLVSDTQNGKRRSAEVQRSDAFNPNLLLRDFLQERWKGVMPILWGRQLKQERLDELIYMSLMNVDHLPDKELASPVTDFYHFDMTPSEDEEVKHG
;
A
#
# COMPACT_ATOMS: atom_id res chain seq x y z
N MET A 1 10.23 -29.51 7.69
CA MET A 1 9.19 -28.45 7.67
C MET A 1 9.23 -27.78 9.03
N HIS A 2 9.52 -26.49 9.07
CA HIS A 2 9.55 -25.72 10.34
C HIS A 2 8.12 -25.55 10.87
N LYS A 3 7.97 -25.67 12.20
CA LYS A 3 6.70 -25.42 12.87
C LYS A 3 6.84 -24.20 13.74
N LEU A 4 5.91 -23.26 13.57
CA LEU A 4 5.77 -22.06 14.39
C LEU A 4 4.43 -22.12 15.12
N GLU A 5 4.37 -21.52 16.30
CA GLU A 5 3.15 -21.46 17.12
C GLU A 5 2.88 -20.03 17.54
N THR A 6 1.63 -19.60 17.45
CA THR A 6 1.18 -18.26 17.82
C THR A 6 -0.26 -18.32 18.36
N GLU A 7 -0.73 -17.26 19.03
CA GLU A 7 -2.15 -17.13 19.37
C GLU A 7 -2.97 -16.60 18.20
N VAL A 8 -2.40 -15.62 17.44
CA VAL A 8 -3.07 -14.98 16.31
C VAL A 8 -2.19 -15.02 15.08
N LEU A 9 -2.67 -15.64 14.01
CA LEU A 9 -2.07 -15.60 12.68
C LEU A 9 -2.85 -14.62 11.80
N VAL A 10 -2.17 -13.59 11.29
CA VAL A 10 -2.76 -12.60 10.37
C VAL A 10 -2.26 -12.86 8.95
N ILE A 11 -3.19 -13.04 8.00
CA ILE A 11 -2.89 -13.28 6.58
C ILE A 11 -3.13 -11.99 5.80
N GLY A 12 -2.04 -11.38 5.31
CA GLY A 12 -2.04 -10.17 4.50
C GLY A 12 -1.41 -8.96 5.19
N GLY A 13 -0.38 -8.38 4.56
CA GLY A 13 0.43 -7.23 5.04
C GLY A 13 -0.04 -5.88 4.48
N GLY A 14 -1.33 -5.72 4.20
CA GLY A 14 -1.95 -4.43 3.89
C GLY A 14 -2.19 -3.59 5.16
N ALA A 15 -2.77 -2.38 5.01
CA ALA A 15 -3.06 -1.50 6.14
C ALA A 15 -3.92 -2.20 7.22
N THR A 16 -4.96 -2.94 6.82
CA THR A 16 -5.82 -3.65 7.77
C THR A 16 -5.04 -4.74 8.52
N GLY A 17 -4.28 -5.58 7.81
CA GLY A 17 -3.54 -6.67 8.46
C GLY A 17 -2.43 -6.18 9.38
N THR A 18 -1.67 -5.14 8.98
CA THR A 18 -0.67 -4.51 9.88
C THR A 18 -1.35 -3.86 11.09
N GLY A 19 -2.54 -3.27 10.92
CA GLY A 19 -3.34 -2.74 12.02
C GLY A 19 -3.79 -3.83 12.99
N VAL A 20 -4.30 -4.97 12.47
CA VAL A 20 -4.71 -6.12 13.31
C VAL A 20 -3.51 -6.68 14.07
N ALA A 21 -2.35 -6.85 13.40
CA ALA A 21 -1.14 -7.32 14.07
C ALA A 21 -0.68 -6.38 15.17
N TRP A 22 -0.76 -5.05 14.93
CA TRP A 22 -0.41 -4.05 15.91
C TRP A 22 -1.35 -4.05 17.12
N ASP A 23 -2.66 -4.01 16.89
CA ASP A 23 -3.65 -3.99 17.97
C ASP A 23 -3.59 -5.29 18.80
N ALA A 24 -3.55 -6.45 18.16
CA ALA A 24 -3.43 -7.73 18.84
C ALA A 24 -2.16 -7.83 19.68
N ALA A 25 -1.00 -7.38 19.16
CA ALA A 25 0.26 -7.36 19.90
C ALA A 25 0.23 -6.39 21.09
N LEU A 26 -0.34 -5.19 20.93
CA LEU A 26 -0.52 -4.24 22.03
C LEU A 26 -1.42 -4.79 23.13
N ARG A 27 -2.43 -5.59 22.78
CA ARG A 27 -3.28 -6.30 23.75
C ARG A 27 -2.60 -7.55 24.33
N GLY A 28 -1.31 -7.81 23.99
CA GLY A 28 -0.49 -8.88 24.58
C GLY A 28 -0.73 -10.27 24.00
N PHE A 29 -1.28 -10.39 22.81
CA PHE A 29 -1.30 -11.66 22.07
C PHE A 29 0.06 -11.92 21.41
N LYS A 30 0.45 -13.20 21.30
CA LYS A 30 1.50 -13.60 20.37
C LYS A 30 0.94 -13.54 18.96
N VAL A 31 1.60 -12.78 18.07
CA VAL A 31 1.10 -12.53 16.72
C VAL A 31 2.16 -12.89 15.69
N ILE A 32 1.75 -13.62 14.66
CA ILE A 32 2.51 -13.76 13.41
C ILE A 32 1.66 -13.19 12.28
N LEU A 33 2.24 -12.26 11.50
CA LEU A 33 1.65 -11.81 10.24
C LEU A 33 2.45 -12.37 9.08
N VAL A 34 1.75 -12.91 8.07
CA VAL A 34 2.35 -13.41 6.83
C VAL A 34 1.86 -12.58 5.64
N GLU A 35 2.79 -12.17 4.79
CA GLU A 35 2.53 -11.45 3.54
C GLU A 35 3.35 -12.07 2.40
N ARG A 36 2.70 -12.42 1.29
CA ARG A 36 3.36 -13.09 0.15
C ARG A 36 4.44 -12.26 -0.54
N ARG A 37 4.44 -10.94 -0.33
CA ARG A 37 5.42 -9.98 -0.85
C ARG A 37 5.89 -9.04 0.24
N ASP A 38 6.37 -7.86 -0.15
CA ASP A 38 6.56 -6.76 0.78
C ASP A 38 5.21 -6.16 1.21
N LEU A 39 5.23 -5.46 2.36
CA LEU A 39 4.05 -4.79 2.92
C LEU A 39 3.40 -3.86 1.89
N THR A 40 2.08 -3.73 1.95
CA THR A 40 1.29 -2.83 1.09
C THR A 40 1.38 -3.10 -0.41
N HIS A 41 1.81 -4.27 -0.83
CA HIS A 41 1.89 -4.61 -2.26
C HIS A 41 0.50 -4.63 -2.93
N GLY A 42 -0.57 -4.91 -2.17
CA GLY A 42 -1.95 -4.88 -2.62
C GLY A 42 -2.56 -3.47 -2.69
N THR A 43 -3.85 -3.38 -2.40
CA THR A 43 -4.67 -2.16 -2.51
C THR A 43 -4.15 -1.00 -1.67
N SER A 44 -3.60 -1.29 -0.48
CA SER A 44 -3.11 -0.27 0.46
C SER A 44 -1.98 0.58 -0.09
N GLY A 45 -1.15 0.03 -0.99
CA GLY A 45 -0.11 0.78 -1.70
C GLY A 45 -0.52 1.29 -3.07
N ARG A 46 -1.76 1.04 -3.51
CA ARG A 46 -2.24 1.33 -4.86
C ARG A 46 -3.50 2.21 -4.86
N PHE A 47 -3.54 3.21 -4.00
CA PHE A 47 -4.60 4.23 -3.96
C PHE A 47 -4.00 5.62 -4.25
N HIS A 48 -4.83 6.66 -4.29
CA HIS A 48 -4.38 8.02 -4.64
C HIS A 48 -3.74 8.80 -3.47
N GLY A 49 -3.69 8.22 -2.27
CA GLY A 49 -3.07 8.85 -1.11
C GLY A 49 -3.99 9.79 -0.32
N LEU A 50 -5.30 9.71 -0.47
CA LEU A 50 -6.22 10.57 0.27
C LEU A 50 -6.50 10.05 1.69
N LEU A 51 -6.24 10.89 2.69
CA LEU A 51 -6.81 10.78 4.03
C LEU A 51 -8.17 11.48 4.02
N HIS A 52 -9.25 10.70 4.05
CA HIS A 52 -10.61 11.23 3.96
C HIS A 52 -11.07 11.92 5.25
N SER A 53 -11.65 13.11 5.12
CA SER A 53 -12.48 13.72 6.17
C SER A 53 -13.86 13.05 6.32
N GLY A 54 -14.28 12.29 5.32
CA GLY A 54 -15.63 11.75 5.21
C GLY A 54 -16.58 12.56 4.33
N GLY A 55 -16.23 13.80 3.95
CA GLY A 55 -17.08 14.69 3.16
C GLY A 55 -17.68 14.03 1.91
N ARG A 56 -16.89 13.26 1.17
CA ARG A 56 -17.34 12.51 -0.01
C ARG A 56 -18.52 11.55 0.26
N TYR A 57 -18.69 11.11 1.50
CA TYR A 57 -19.72 10.15 1.92
C TYR A 57 -20.89 10.82 2.65
N ALA A 58 -20.76 12.06 3.09
CA ALA A 58 -21.68 12.77 3.97
C ALA A 58 -23.16 12.74 3.50
N VAL A 59 -23.39 12.73 2.16
CA VAL A 59 -24.74 12.72 1.57
C VAL A 59 -25.29 11.28 1.44
N LYS A 60 -24.46 10.31 1.04
CA LYS A 60 -24.93 8.96 0.71
C LYS A 60 -24.76 7.94 1.83
N ASP A 61 -23.73 8.09 2.64
CA ASP A 61 -23.35 7.17 3.71
C ASP A 61 -22.89 7.96 4.94
N PRO A 62 -23.83 8.62 5.67
CA PRO A 62 -23.50 9.42 6.85
C PRO A 62 -22.74 8.65 7.94
N HIS A 63 -23.05 7.37 8.13
CA HIS A 63 -22.34 6.51 9.08
C HIS A 63 -20.86 6.36 8.68
N GLY A 64 -20.60 5.97 7.44
CA GLY A 64 -19.23 5.86 6.93
C GLY A 64 -18.50 7.21 6.86
N ALA A 65 -19.21 8.34 6.78
CA ALA A 65 -18.63 9.67 6.88
C ALA A 65 -18.19 9.97 8.32
N ALA A 66 -19.01 9.65 9.33
CA ALA A 66 -18.67 9.79 10.75
C ALA A 66 -17.47 8.94 11.16
N GLU A 67 -17.41 7.68 10.70
CA GLU A 67 -16.23 6.82 10.89
C GLU A 67 -14.96 7.47 10.31
N CYS A 68 -15.06 8.02 9.09
CA CYS A 68 -13.92 8.63 8.42
C CYS A 68 -13.38 9.84 9.17
N ILE A 69 -14.23 10.74 9.67
CA ILE A 69 -13.73 11.92 10.39
C ILE A 69 -13.12 11.54 11.74
N ALA A 70 -13.71 10.59 12.46
CA ALA A 70 -13.15 10.10 13.70
C ALA A 70 -11.74 9.49 13.48
N GLU A 71 -11.62 8.58 12.52
CA GLU A 71 -10.33 7.94 12.20
C GLU A 71 -9.31 8.92 11.59
N ASN A 72 -9.76 9.91 10.81
CA ASN A 72 -8.90 10.98 10.30
C ASN A 72 -8.20 11.72 11.45
N GLN A 73 -8.95 12.09 12.49
CA GLN A 73 -8.42 12.77 13.66
C GLN A 73 -7.44 11.89 14.45
N ILE A 74 -7.78 10.61 14.64
CA ILE A 74 -6.91 9.64 15.32
C ILE A 74 -5.60 9.46 14.54
N LEU A 75 -5.66 9.25 13.23
CA LEU A 75 -4.47 9.03 12.40
C LEU A 75 -3.56 10.27 12.35
N ARG A 76 -4.11 11.48 12.37
CA ARG A 76 -3.33 12.73 12.48
C ARG A 76 -2.53 12.82 13.77
N HIS A 77 -2.99 12.15 14.84
CA HIS A 77 -2.28 12.08 16.11
C HIS A 77 -1.33 10.89 16.16
N THR A 78 -1.77 9.71 15.74
CA THR A 78 -1.02 8.46 15.91
C THR A 78 0.00 8.20 14.81
N HIS A 79 -0.21 8.77 13.60
CA HIS A 79 0.61 8.58 12.40
C HIS A 79 1.00 9.91 11.73
N ALA A 80 1.21 10.98 12.49
CA ALA A 80 1.40 12.33 11.96
C ALA A 80 2.44 12.42 10.84
N HIS A 81 3.60 11.76 10.99
CA HIS A 81 4.68 11.77 10.00
C HIS A 81 4.37 11.06 8.68
N CYS A 82 3.26 10.30 8.62
CA CYS A 82 2.74 9.67 7.41
C CYS A 82 1.75 10.54 6.65
N ILE A 83 1.38 11.70 7.22
CA ILE A 83 0.29 12.55 6.74
C ILE A 83 0.83 13.95 6.46
N GLU A 84 0.57 14.44 5.26
CA GLU A 84 0.73 15.85 4.91
C GLU A 84 -0.60 16.57 5.13
N ASP A 85 -0.60 17.60 5.98
CA ASP A 85 -1.78 18.38 6.34
C ASP A 85 -2.10 19.40 5.25
N THR A 86 -2.72 18.94 4.18
CA THR A 86 -3.01 19.73 2.99
C THR A 86 -4.36 20.42 3.02
N SER A 87 -5.23 20.07 3.97
CA SER A 87 -6.67 20.29 3.90
C SER A 87 -7.30 19.79 2.58
N GLY A 88 -8.59 20.04 2.36
CA GLY A 88 -9.27 19.63 1.13
C GLY A 88 -10.34 20.63 0.71
N PHE A 89 -10.40 20.93 -0.58
CA PHE A 89 -11.45 21.73 -1.20
C PHE A 89 -12.45 20.84 -1.92
N PHE A 90 -13.73 21.11 -1.70
CA PHE A 90 -14.82 20.65 -2.54
C PHE A 90 -15.27 21.81 -3.40
N VAL A 91 -14.94 21.77 -4.69
CA VAL A 91 -15.18 22.88 -5.63
C VAL A 91 -16.44 22.63 -6.45
N VAL A 92 -17.26 23.66 -6.60
CA VAL A 92 -18.45 23.65 -7.47
C VAL A 92 -18.08 24.29 -8.79
N LEU A 93 -18.06 23.49 -9.86
CA LEU A 93 -17.89 23.99 -11.22
C LEU A 93 -19.26 24.30 -11.84
N PRO A 94 -19.35 25.08 -12.93
CA PRO A 94 -20.63 25.43 -13.53
C PRO A 94 -21.52 24.23 -13.86
N GLU A 95 -20.93 23.12 -14.27
CA GLU A 95 -21.65 21.87 -14.55
C GLU A 95 -22.07 21.09 -13.29
N ASP A 96 -21.60 21.48 -12.11
CA ASP A 96 -21.91 20.86 -10.82
C ASP A 96 -22.89 21.72 -9.98
N GLU A 97 -23.34 22.85 -10.51
CA GLU A 97 -24.33 23.70 -9.85
C GLU A 97 -25.66 22.98 -9.66
N GLY A 98 -26.37 23.31 -8.58
CA GLY A 98 -27.64 22.68 -8.22
C GLY A 98 -27.76 22.49 -6.71
N GLU A 99 -28.56 21.53 -6.28
CA GLU A 99 -28.85 21.27 -4.85
C GLU A 99 -27.76 20.49 -4.11
N PHE A 100 -26.84 19.85 -4.83
CA PHE A 100 -25.86 18.96 -4.20
C PHE A 100 -24.90 19.70 -3.26
N PRO A 101 -24.38 20.90 -3.56
CA PRO A 101 -23.49 21.64 -2.66
C PRO A 101 -24.13 21.93 -1.30
N ASP A 102 -25.42 22.28 -1.27
CA ASP A 102 -26.12 22.53 0.00
C ASP A 102 -26.39 21.24 0.76
N LYS A 103 -26.76 20.15 0.07
CA LYS A 103 -26.89 18.81 0.67
C LYS A 103 -25.55 18.33 1.23
N PHE A 104 -24.44 18.62 0.53
CA PHE A 104 -23.08 18.29 0.97
C PHE A 104 -22.75 19.01 2.28
N LYS A 105 -22.96 20.34 2.34
CA LYS A 105 -22.71 21.13 3.55
C LYS A 105 -23.54 20.63 4.73
N ALA A 106 -24.87 20.46 4.51
CA ALA A 106 -25.75 19.95 5.53
C ALA A 106 -25.38 18.52 6.00
N GLY A 107 -24.96 17.66 5.08
CA GLY A 107 -24.49 16.32 5.39
C GLY A 107 -23.21 16.32 6.23
N CYS A 108 -22.26 17.19 5.92
CA CYS A 108 -21.04 17.36 6.73
C CYS A 108 -21.37 17.83 8.14
N ASP A 109 -22.23 18.84 8.27
CA ASP A 109 -22.64 19.38 9.58
C ASP A 109 -23.36 18.32 10.43
N ALA A 110 -24.21 17.51 9.80
CA ALA A 110 -24.98 16.47 10.49
C ALA A 110 -24.12 15.36 11.12
N VAL A 111 -22.93 15.11 10.56
CA VAL A 111 -22.01 14.08 11.05
C VAL A 111 -20.76 14.63 11.74
N GLY A 112 -20.71 15.96 11.97
CA GLY A 112 -19.63 16.61 12.71
C GLY A 112 -18.33 16.76 11.91
N ILE A 113 -18.39 16.75 10.57
CA ILE A 113 -17.23 17.06 9.72
C ILE A 113 -17.06 18.60 9.70
N PRO A 114 -15.91 19.15 10.14
CA PRO A 114 -15.61 20.56 9.95
C PRO A 114 -15.69 20.92 8.46
N CYS A 115 -16.66 21.74 8.08
CA CYS A 115 -16.90 22.12 6.71
C CYS A 115 -17.20 23.61 6.63
N THR A 116 -16.30 24.40 6.05
CA THR A 116 -16.40 25.85 5.95
C THR A 116 -16.51 26.26 4.49
N GLU A 117 -17.53 27.04 4.14
CA GLU A 117 -17.59 27.67 2.84
C GLU A 117 -16.65 28.90 2.83
N ILE A 118 -15.63 28.85 1.98
CA ILE A 118 -14.66 29.93 1.81
C ILE A 118 -14.91 30.68 0.51
N SER A 119 -14.45 31.96 0.44
CA SER A 119 -14.58 32.72 -0.80
C SER A 119 -13.74 32.10 -1.94
N VAL A 120 -14.26 32.18 -3.16
CA VAL A 120 -13.52 31.74 -4.36
C VAL A 120 -12.20 32.51 -4.50
N ALA A 121 -12.16 33.78 -4.12
CA ALA A 121 -10.93 34.58 -4.14
C ALA A 121 -9.86 34.00 -3.19
N GLU A 122 -10.24 33.58 -1.99
CA GLU A 122 -9.33 32.93 -1.05
C GLU A 122 -8.86 31.56 -1.59
N ALA A 123 -9.76 30.75 -2.14
CA ALA A 123 -9.40 29.48 -2.76
C ALA A 123 -8.41 29.65 -3.92
N LEU A 124 -8.64 30.63 -4.79
CA LEU A 124 -7.74 30.95 -5.91
C LEU A 124 -6.40 31.55 -5.45
N ARG A 125 -6.38 32.22 -4.30
CA ARG A 125 -5.11 32.70 -3.71
C ARG A 125 -4.25 31.52 -3.22
N ARG A 126 -4.87 30.51 -2.61
CA ARG A 126 -4.20 29.30 -2.10
C ARG A 126 -3.86 28.32 -3.22
N GLU A 127 -4.75 28.21 -4.20
CA GLU A 127 -4.62 27.32 -5.37
C GLU A 127 -4.75 28.11 -6.68
N PRO A 128 -3.68 28.79 -7.14
CA PRO A 128 -3.74 29.68 -8.29
C PRO A 128 -4.10 29.01 -9.62
N LEU A 129 -3.88 27.68 -9.73
CA LEU A 129 -4.20 26.91 -10.92
C LEU A 129 -5.63 26.37 -10.95
N LEU A 130 -6.39 26.55 -9.87
CA LEU A 130 -7.78 26.14 -9.81
C LEU A 130 -8.60 26.83 -10.90
N ASN A 131 -9.61 26.13 -11.40
CA ASN A 131 -10.49 26.67 -12.43
C ASN A 131 -11.18 27.95 -11.97
N ARG A 132 -10.94 29.07 -12.67
CA ARG A 132 -11.50 30.39 -12.34
C ARG A 132 -13.02 30.48 -12.51
N ARG A 133 -13.65 29.47 -13.12
CA ARG A 133 -15.11 29.34 -13.24
C ARG A 133 -15.74 28.68 -12.01
N THR A 134 -14.94 28.28 -11.01
CA THR A 134 -15.44 27.79 -9.73
C THR A 134 -16.38 28.83 -9.11
N SER A 135 -17.59 28.41 -8.72
CA SER A 135 -18.60 29.28 -8.15
C SER A 135 -18.68 29.22 -6.62
N ARG A 136 -18.39 28.07 -6.02
CA ARG A 136 -18.36 27.87 -4.55
C ARG A 136 -17.23 26.91 -4.17
N VAL A 137 -16.72 27.06 -2.94
CA VAL A 137 -15.67 26.19 -2.39
C VAL A 137 -15.97 25.89 -0.92
N PHE A 138 -15.98 24.60 -0.58
CA PHE A 138 -16.08 24.14 0.81
C PHE A 138 -14.75 23.53 1.22
N GLU A 139 -14.22 23.99 2.35
CA GLU A 139 -13.01 23.44 2.94
C GLU A 139 -13.35 22.41 4.02
N VAL A 140 -12.66 21.27 3.97
CA VAL A 140 -12.78 20.15 4.91
C VAL A 140 -11.40 19.65 5.34
N PRO A 141 -11.26 18.91 6.47
CA PRO A 141 -9.97 18.40 6.93
C PRO A 141 -9.53 17.11 6.19
N ASP A 142 -9.57 17.11 4.86
CA ASP A 142 -8.88 16.08 4.09
C ASP A 142 -7.36 16.21 4.28
N GLY A 143 -6.59 15.23 3.87
CA GLY A 143 -5.14 15.26 3.90
C GLY A 143 -4.53 14.35 2.85
N SER A 144 -3.24 14.49 2.60
CA SER A 144 -2.49 13.51 1.82
C SER A 144 -1.80 12.53 2.75
N ALA A 145 -1.93 11.23 2.47
CA ALA A 145 -1.35 10.17 3.30
C ALA A 145 -0.43 9.27 2.47
N ASP A 146 0.72 8.92 3.04
CA ASP A 146 1.59 7.89 2.49
C ASP A 146 1.19 6.51 3.05
N GLY A 147 0.46 5.74 2.24
CA GLY A 147 -0.02 4.41 2.64
C GLY A 147 1.10 3.39 2.86
N PHE A 148 2.25 3.56 2.20
CA PHE A 148 3.41 2.70 2.40
C PHE A 148 4.04 2.99 3.76
N LEU A 149 4.38 4.24 4.01
CA LEU A 149 4.98 4.66 5.27
C LEU A 149 4.07 4.34 6.46
N THR A 150 2.76 4.52 6.32
CA THR A 150 1.79 4.15 7.36
C THR A 150 1.87 2.68 7.74
N ALA A 151 1.85 1.77 6.77
CA ALA A 151 1.89 0.35 7.07
C ALA A 151 3.27 -0.10 7.59
N HIS A 152 4.36 0.50 7.09
CA HIS A 152 5.70 0.25 7.64
C HIS A 152 5.82 0.72 9.09
N ALA A 153 5.33 1.92 9.42
CA ALA A 153 5.33 2.45 10.79
C ALA A 153 4.43 1.60 11.72
N THR A 154 3.24 1.22 11.24
CA THR A 154 2.32 0.34 11.98
C THR A 154 2.94 -1.04 12.22
N SER A 155 3.59 -1.63 11.20
CA SER A 155 4.27 -2.92 11.35
C SER A 155 5.46 -2.84 12.29
N GLN A 156 6.20 -1.73 12.29
CA GLN A 156 7.28 -1.52 13.26
C GLN A 156 6.73 -1.36 14.68
N ALA A 157 5.61 -0.68 14.86
CA ALA A 157 4.91 -0.60 16.14
C ALA A 157 4.45 -1.99 16.61
N ALA A 158 3.94 -2.83 15.71
CA ALA A 158 3.58 -4.21 16.00
C ALA A 158 4.80 -5.05 16.43
N ARG A 159 5.94 -4.94 15.72
CA ARG A 159 7.20 -5.60 16.10
C ARG A 159 7.67 -5.15 17.49
N ASN A 160 7.63 -3.85 17.77
CA ASN A 160 8.00 -3.30 19.07
C ASN A 160 7.09 -3.83 20.20
N ALA A 161 5.85 -4.22 19.88
CA ALA A 161 4.93 -4.88 20.81
C ALA A 161 5.04 -6.41 20.81
N GLY A 162 6.00 -7.00 20.07
CA GLY A 162 6.30 -8.43 20.09
C GLY A 162 5.71 -9.23 18.91
N ALA A 163 5.08 -8.59 17.93
CA ALA A 163 4.60 -9.31 16.73
C ALA A 163 5.75 -9.68 15.79
N GLN A 164 5.64 -10.86 15.19
CA GLN A 164 6.50 -11.31 14.10
C GLN A 164 5.84 -10.99 12.75
N ILE A 165 6.56 -10.29 11.87
CA ILE A 165 6.08 -9.92 10.53
C ILE A 165 6.94 -10.63 9.49
N LEU A 166 6.33 -11.58 8.78
CA LEU A 166 6.97 -12.41 7.75
C LEU A 166 6.53 -11.94 6.36
N THR A 167 7.33 -11.09 5.73
CA THR A 167 7.18 -10.72 4.32
C THR A 167 7.72 -11.85 3.44
N TYR A 168 7.29 -11.90 2.17
CA TYR A 168 7.65 -12.95 1.21
C TYR A 168 7.26 -14.36 1.64
N HIS A 169 6.19 -14.47 2.45
CA HIS A 169 5.61 -15.74 2.90
C HIS A 169 4.17 -15.85 2.40
N GLU A 170 3.95 -16.76 1.46
CA GLU A 170 2.64 -17.03 0.86
C GLU A 170 1.91 -18.14 1.60
N VAL A 171 0.66 -17.92 1.97
CA VAL A 171 -0.21 -18.98 2.47
C VAL A 171 -0.63 -19.85 1.30
N MET A 172 -0.25 -21.11 1.36
CA MET A 172 -0.54 -22.12 0.33
C MET A 172 -1.84 -22.86 0.61
N ASP A 173 -2.15 -23.08 1.89
CA ASP A 173 -3.39 -23.72 2.35
C ASP A 173 -3.64 -23.41 3.84
N LEU A 174 -4.87 -23.59 4.30
CA LEU A 174 -5.22 -23.51 5.71
C LEU A 174 -5.22 -24.91 6.35
N ILE A 175 -4.78 -24.99 7.60
CA ILE A 175 -4.84 -26.22 8.39
C ILE A 175 -6.23 -26.30 8.99
N VAL A 176 -7.08 -27.16 8.43
CA VAL A 176 -8.45 -27.36 8.88
C VAL A 176 -8.58 -28.71 9.56
N THR A 177 -9.05 -28.72 10.79
CA THR A 177 -9.27 -29.93 11.60
C THR A 177 -10.76 -30.15 11.87
N GLY A 178 -11.14 -31.33 12.34
CA GLY A 178 -12.53 -31.67 12.68
C GLY A 178 -13.33 -32.27 11.52
N SER A 179 -14.57 -32.65 11.79
CA SER A 179 -15.50 -33.24 10.84
C SER A 179 -16.62 -32.25 10.46
N LYS A 180 -17.49 -32.64 9.52
CA LYS A 180 -18.59 -31.77 9.06
C LYS A 180 -19.50 -31.38 10.24
N GLY A 181 -19.54 -30.09 10.54
CA GLY A 181 -20.32 -29.50 11.66
C GLY A 181 -19.48 -29.03 12.86
N GLU A 182 -18.20 -29.49 12.96
CA GLU A 182 -17.26 -29.08 14.02
C GLU A 182 -15.86 -28.81 13.43
N ARG A 183 -15.82 -28.07 12.33
CA ARG A 183 -14.56 -27.69 11.69
C ARG A 183 -13.89 -26.55 12.44
N GLN A 184 -12.58 -26.60 12.47
CA GLN A 184 -11.75 -25.53 13.03
C GLN A 184 -10.55 -25.26 12.15
N VAL A 185 -10.26 -24.01 11.87
CA VAL A 185 -8.99 -23.57 11.30
C VAL A 185 -8.00 -23.41 12.45
N THR A 186 -6.88 -24.13 12.40
CA THR A 186 -5.85 -24.16 13.46
C THR A 186 -4.48 -23.67 12.98
N GLY A 187 -4.42 -23.07 11.79
CA GLY A 187 -3.18 -22.53 11.25
C GLY A 187 -3.15 -22.49 9.74
N ALA A 188 -1.97 -22.38 9.19
CA ALA A 188 -1.72 -22.35 7.75
C ALA A 188 -0.41 -23.03 7.35
N HIS A 189 -0.39 -23.61 6.14
CA HIS A 189 0.81 -24.00 5.42
C HIS A 189 1.32 -22.77 4.66
N VAL A 190 2.58 -22.40 4.91
CA VAL A 190 3.17 -21.19 4.37
C VAL A 190 4.45 -21.54 3.60
N ARG A 191 4.63 -20.89 2.45
CA ARG A 191 5.83 -21.02 1.63
C ARG A 191 6.57 -19.68 1.59
N ASN A 192 7.85 -19.72 1.92
CA ASN A 192 8.74 -18.60 1.61
C ASN A 192 8.95 -18.55 0.09
N VAL A 193 8.49 -17.49 -0.57
CA VAL A 193 8.51 -17.40 -2.05
C VAL A 193 9.89 -17.13 -2.61
N VAL A 194 10.86 -16.73 -1.78
CA VAL A 194 12.25 -16.49 -2.19
C VAL A 194 13.07 -17.77 -2.09
N THR A 195 12.96 -18.49 -0.96
CA THR A 195 13.76 -19.70 -0.71
C THR A 195 13.06 -20.98 -1.16
N GLY A 196 11.75 -20.93 -1.38
CA GLY A 196 10.91 -22.09 -1.70
C GLY A 196 10.59 -22.98 -0.51
N GLU A 197 11.02 -22.62 0.72
CA GLU A 197 10.79 -23.42 1.91
C GLU A 197 9.33 -23.38 2.37
N ASN A 198 8.89 -24.54 2.87
CA ASN A 198 7.56 -24.68 3.44
C ASN A 198 7.63 -24.76 4.97
N SER A 199 6.72 -24.06 5.64
CA SER A 199 6.53 -24.04 7.09
C SER A 199 5.07 -24.26 7.44
N GLU A 200 4.81 -24.73 8.65
CA GLU A 200 3.48 -24.77 9.27
C GLU A 200 3.45 -23.71 10.38
N ILE A 201 2.41 -22.89 10.37
CA ILE A 201 2.13 -21.95 11.47
C ILE A 201 0.82 -22.38 12.12
N HIS A 202 0.88 -22.81 13.38
CA HIS A 202 -0.28 -23.15 14.18
C HIS A 202 -0.73 -21.93 14.99
N ALA A 203 -2.05 -21.71 15.07
CA ALA A 203 -2.64 -20.55 15.73
C ALA A 203 -3.99 -20.91 16.36
N ASP A 204 -4.33 -20.23 17.47
CA ASP A 204 -5.66 -20.32 18.07
C ASP A 204 -6.71 -19.60 17.21
N MET A 205 -6.31 -18.47 16.60
CA MET A 205 -7.12 -17.67 15.70
C MET A 205 -6.37 -17.32 14.42
N VAL A 206 -7.01 -17.53 13.27
CA VAL A 206 -6.50 -17.15 11.95
C VAL A 206 -7.36 -16.03 11.37
N ILE A 207 -6.73 -14.93 11.01
CA ILE A 207 -7.38 -13.72 10.51
C ILE A 207 -7.07 -13.52 9.04
N ASN A 208 -8.08 -13.64 8.21
CA ASN A 208 -7.99 -13.36 6.78
C ASN A 208 -8.17 -11.85 6.54
N ALA A 209 -7.06 -11.15 6.36
CA ALA A 209 -6.98 -9.73 6.01
C ALA A 209 -6.41 -9.52 4.58
N ALA A 210 -6.63 -10.48 3.69
CA ALA A 210 -6.02 -10.54 2.36
C ALA A 210 -6.65 -9.57 1.33
N GLY A 211 -7.51 -8.63 1.75
CA GLY A 211 -8.08 -7.59 0.89
C GLY A 211 -8.82 -8.16 -0.33
N ALA A 212 -8.39 -7.82 -1.53
CA ALA A 212 -9.03 -8.30 -2.76
C ALA A 212 -8.89 -9.81 -3.00
N TRP A 213 -7.97 -10.47 -2.31
CA TRP A 213 -7.75 -11.93 -2.37
C TRP A 213 -8.44 -12.71 -1.25
N THR A 214 -9.22 -12.04 -0.43
CA THR A 214 -9.94 -12.62 0.73
C THR A 214 -10.75 -13.86 0.37
N GLY A 215 -11.46 -13.85 -0.77
CA GLY A 215 -12.23 -15.00 -1.22
C GLY A 215 -11.36 -16.23 -1.51
N ARG A 216 -10.14 -16.04 -2.03
CA ARG A 216 -9.19 -17.14 -2.30
C ARG A 216 -8.71 -17.79 -1.00
N VAL A 217 -8.41 -16.99 0.03
CA VAL A 217 -7.99 -17.51 1.33
C VAL A 217 -9.15 -18.22 2.03
N ALA A 218 -10.36 -17.66 2.01
CA ALA A 218 -11.53 -18.30 2.58
C ALA A 218 -11.86 -19.66 1.92
N ALA A 219 -11.67 -19.76 0.60
CA ALA A 219 -11.88 -20.99 -0.16
C ALA A 219 -10.97 -22.14 0.30
N MET A 220 -9.77 -21.87 0.85
CA MET A 220 -8.89 -22.88 1.43
C MET A 220 -9.52 -23.58 2.65
N ALA A 221 -10.43 -22.90 3.36
CA ALA A 221 -11.25 -23.51 4.43
C ALA A 221 -12.58 -24.07 3.91
N GLY A 222 -12.81 -24.08 2.60
CA GLY A 222 -14.08 -24.50 2.00
C GLY A 222 -15.22 -23.50 2.29
N ILE A 223 -14.91 -22.23 2.44
CA ILE A 223 -15.85 -21.14 2.73
C ILE A 223 -15.92 -20.21 1.52
N GLU A 224 -17.13 -19.84 1.10
CA GLU A 224 -17.35 -18.89 0.03
C GLU A 224 -17.48 -17.47 0.59
N VAL A 225 -16.54 -16.59 0.21
CA VAL A 225 -16.62 -15.14 0.48
C VAL A 225 -16.58 -14.41 -0.85
N VAL A 226 -17.73 -13.83 -1.24
CA VAL A 226 -17.86 -13.14 -2.53
C VAL A 226 -17.29 -11.73 -2.43
N ILE A 227 -16.15 -11.53 -3.08
CA ILE A 227 -15.55 -10.22 -3.28
C ILE A 227 -15.84 -9.78 -4.72
N MET A 228 -16.35 -8.56 -4.88
CA MET A 228 -16.49 -7.89 -6.17
C MET A 228 -15.27 -6.97 -6.39
N PRO A 229 -14.25 -7.43 -7.13
CA PRO A 229 -13.05 -6.62 -7.33
C PRO A 229 -13.37 -5.40 -8.18
N SER A 230 -13.23 -4.19 -7.60
CA SER A 230 -13.44 -2.93 -8.31
C SER A 230 -12.10 -2.24 -8.56
N LYS A 231 -11.63 -2.33 -9.79
CA LYS A 231 -10.39 -1.65 -10.24
C LYS A 231 -10.60 -0.14 -10.24
N GLY A 232 -9.62 0.60 -9.71
CA GLY A 232 -9.52 2.05 -9.80
C GLY A 232 -8.16 2.44 -10.33
N THR A 233 -8.14 3.19 -11.44
CA THR A 233 -6.92 3.68 -12.07
C THR A 233 -6.58 5.06 -11.56
N MET A 234 -5.31 5.28 -11.26
CA MET A 234 -4.71 6.55 -10.85
C MET A 234 -3.65 6.98 -11.85
N VAL A 235 -3.44 8.30 -11.95
CA VAL A 235 -2.43 8.91 -12.82
C VAL A 235 -1.61 9.90 -12.01
N ALA A 236 -0.27 9.77 -12.06
CA ALA A 236 0.66 10.74 -11.46
C ALA A 236 1.13 11.76 -12.49
N MET A 237 1.11 13.03 -12.10
CA MET A 237 1.61 14.17 -12.87
C MET A 237 2.99 14.60 -12.37
N ASN A 238 3.83 15.12 -13.27
CA ASN A 238 5.22 15.47 -12.95
C ASN A 238 5.39 16.75 -12.10
N HIS A 239 4.30 17.43 -11.79
CA HIS A 239 4.32 18.64 -10.97
C HIS A 239 3.32 18.52 -9.83
N ARG A 240 3.62 19.17 -8.74
CA ARG A 240 2.67 19.42 -7.67
C ARG A 240 1.75 20.57 -8.11
N LEU A 241 0.75 20.27 -8.94
CA LEU A 241 -0.17 21.24 -9.55
C LEU A 241 -1.13 21.84 -8.53
N VAL A 242 -1.35 21.18 -7.40
CA VAL A 242 -2.17 21.64 -6.29
C VAL A 242 -1.46 21.35 -4.97
N ASN A 243 -1.68 22.18 -3.94
CA ASN A 243 -1.16 21.98 -2.58
C ASN A 243 -2.24 21.47 -1.62
N THR A 244 -3.49 21.70 -1.96
CA THR A 244 -4.68 21.25 -1.25
C THR A 244 -5.30 20.09 -2.01
N VAL A 245 -5.89 19.11 -1.34
CA VAL A 245 -6.72 18.11 -2.03
C VAL A 245 -7.88 18.81 -2.72
N VAL A 246 -8.10 18.57 -4.00
CA VAL A 246 -9.20 19.15 -4.76
C VAL A 246 -10.21 18.08 -5.14
N ASN A 247 -11.43 18.19 -4.60
CA ASN A 247 -12.57 17.34 -4.92
C ASN A 247 -13.62 18.14 -5.70
N ARG A 248 -14.33 17.50 -6.61
CA ARG A 248 -15.55 18.10 -7.18
C ARG A 248 -16.72 17.95 -6.22
N CYS A 249 -17.46 19.06 -5.98
CA CYS A 249 -18.65 19.07 -5.12
C CYS A 249 -19.88 18.60 -5.90
N LYS A 250 -19.93 17.30 -6.20
CA LYS A 250 -21.03 16.61 -6.88
C LYS A 250 -21.16 15.19 -6.38
N MET A 251 -22.16 14.47 -6.88
CA MET A 251 -22.22 13.02 -6.64
C MET A 251 -20.92 12.35 -7.08
N PRO A 252 -20.33 11.48 -6.22
CA PRO A 252 -19.07 10.80 -6.52
C PRO A 252 -19.05 10.12 -7.89
N SER A 253 -18.05 10.46 -8.68
CA SER A 253 -17.85 9.93 -10.04
C SER A 253 -16.36 9.64 -10.30
N ASP A 254 -16.04 9.17 -11.51
CA ASP A 254 -14.67 8.87 -11.87
C ASP A 254 -13.85 10.16 -12.08
N GLY A 255 -12.58 10.15 -11.67
CA GLY A 255 -11.62 11.23 -11.91
C GLY A 255 -11.90 12.55 -11.20
N ASP A 256 -12.63 12.54 -10.11
CA ASP A 256 -13.12 13.75 -9.44
C ASP A 256 -12.29 14.21 -8.23
N ILE A 257 -11.09 13.63 -8.03
CA ILE A 257 -10.17 13.98 -6.93
C ILE A 257 -8.75 14.16 -7.45
N ILE A 258 -8.12 15.29 -7.10
CA ILE A 258 -6.67 15.49 -7.25
C ILE A 258 -6.06 15.58 -5.85
N VAL A 259 -5.04 14.75 -5.58
CA VAL A 259 -4.34 14.69 -4.31
C VAL A 259 -2.90 15.14 -4.52
N PRO A 260 -2.41 16.17 -3.80
CA PRO A 260 -0.98 16.47 -3.77
C PRO A 260 -0.24 15.31 -3.08
N SER A 261 0.90 14.93 -3.61
CA SER A 261 1.70 13.82 -3.08
C SER A 261 3.18 14.18 -3.14
N HIS A 262 3.71 14.78 -2.08
CA HIS A 262 5.08 15.26 -2.01
C HIS A 262 5.43 16.22 -3.17
N THR A 263 6.25 15.80 -4.13
CA THR A 263 6.70 16.65 -5.25
C THR A 263 5.82 16.54 -6.51
N VAL A 264 4.80 15.70 -6.47
CA VAL A 264 3.90 15.41 -7.59
C VAL A 264 2.44 15.58 -7.18
N CYS A 265 1.49 15.38 -8.08
CA CYS A 265 0.09 15.19 -7.72
C CYS A 265 -0.49 13.96 -8.44
N ILE A 266 -1.55 13.41 -7.86
CA ILE A 266 -2.19 12.19 -8.31
C ILE A 266 -3.67 12.49 -8.55
N ILE A 267 -4.18 12.15 -9.72
CA ILE A 267 -5.62 12.15 -9.99
C ILE A 267 -6.16 10.72 -9.95
N GLY A 268 -7.34 10.55 -9.43
CA GLY A 268 -8.02 9.24 -9.35
C GLY A 268 -9.46 9.35 -8.86
N THR A 269 -10.22 8.33 -9.01
CA THR A 269 -9.96 7.05 -9.66
C THR A 269 -11.11 6.68 -10.59
N THR A 270 -10.88 5.74 -11.50
CA THR A 270 -11.99 5.04 -12.16
C THR A 270 -12.67 4.03 -11.23
N SER A 271 -13.78 3.43 -11.67
CA SER A 271 -14.44 2.34 -10.97
C SER A 271 -14.92 1.30 -11.98
N VAL A 272 -14.10 0.28 -12.24
CA VAL A 272 -14.36 -0.78 -13.20
C VAL A 272 -14.39 -2.12 -12.48
N THR A 273 -15.48 -2.86 -12.59
CA THR A 273 -15.55 -4.24 -12.08
C THR A 273 -14.67 -5.13 -12.94
N VAL A 274 -13.81 -5.92 -12.29
CA VAL A 274 -12.92 -6.88 -12.95
C VAL A 274 -13.21 -8.29 -12.42
N PRO A 275 -12.99 -9.33 -13.20
CA PRO A 275 -13.27 -10.70 -12.77
C PRO A 275 -12.28 -11.19 -11.72
N ASP A 276 -11.04 -10.68 -11.76
CA ASP A 276 -9.94 -11.08 -10.90
C ASP A 276 -9.12 -9.87 -10.47
N PRO A 277 -8.62 -9.82 -9.23
CA PRO A 277 -7.71 -8.76 -8.79
C PRO A 277 -6.33 -8.81 -9.48
N GLU A 278 -5.99 -9.88 -10.19
CA GLU A 278 -4.73 -10.06 -10.95
C GLU A 278 -4.97 -10.89 -12.21
N PRO A 279 -4.36 -10.52 -13.36
CA PRO A 279 -3.58 -9.31 -13.61
C PRO A 279 -4.45 -8.06 -13.79
N LEU A 280 -3.91 -6.87 -13.47
CA LEU A 280 -4.58 -5.60 -13.69
C LEU A 280 -4.06 -4.93 -14.96
N ARG A 281 -4.92 -4.76 -15.93
CA ARG A 281 -4.65 -3.96 -17.13
C ARG A 281 -5.23 -2.57 -16.97
N ILE A 282 -4.47 -1.55 -17.38
CA ILE A 282 -4.92 -0.16 -17.44
C ILE A 282 -5.23 0.17 -18.91
N GLU A 283 -6.47 0.53 -19.16
CA GLU A 283 -6.89 0.88 -20.51
C GLU A 283 -6.60 2.36 -20.82
N PRO A 284 -6.20 2.69 -22.07
CA PRO A 284 -5.90 4.07 -22.44
C PRO A 284 -7.07 5.04 -22.22
N TRP A 285 -8.32 4.59 -22.30
CA TRP A 285 -9.48 5.44 -22.03
C TRP A 285 -9.56 5.87 -20.57
N GLU A 286 -9.14 5.03 -19.61
CA GLU A 286 -9.13 5.37 -18.19
C GLU A 286 -8.18 6.55 -17.93
N VAL A 287 -7.00 6.52 -18.55
CA VAL A 287 -6.05 7.62 -18.41
C VAL A 287 -6.57 8.89 -19.09
N ARG A 288 -7.15 8.77 -20.28
CA ARG A 288 -7.76 9.93 -20.97
C ARG A 288 -8.88 10.55 -20.13
N LEU A 289 -9.71 9.74 -19.49
CA LEU A 289 -10.76 10.20 -18.58
C LEU A 289 -10.17 10.98 -17.41
N MET A 290 -9.13 10.43 -16.75
CA MET A 290 -8.46 11.14 -15.66
C MET A 290 -7.91 12.49 -16.09
N MET A 291 -7.27 12.56 -17.26
CA MET A 291 -6.74 13.81 -17.81
C MET A 291 -7.84 14.82 -18.11
N ALA A 292 -8.97 14.37 -18.67
CA ALA A 292 -10.10 15.24 -19.00
C ALA A 292 -10.80 15.79 -17.74
N GLU A 293 -11.01 14.96 -16.71
CA GLU A 293 -11.62 15.40 -15.45
C GLU A 293 -10.67 16.33 -14.67
N GLY A 294 -9.37 16.03 -14.68
CA GLY A 294 -8.35 16.91 -14.07
C GLY A 294 -8.32 18.30 -14.71
N ASP A 295 -8.47 18.37 -16.03
CA ASP A 295 -8.46 19.65 -16.78
C ASP A 295 -9.68 20.51 -16.45
N LYS A 296 -10.80 19.93 -16.00
CA LYS A 296 -11.97 20.68 -15.52
C LYS A 296 -11.67 21.38 -14.20
N MET A 297 -11.00 20.71 -13.27
CA MET A 297 -10.64 21.26 -11.95
C MET A 297 -9.46 22.24 -12.04
N VAL A 298 -8.43 21.86 -12.82
CA VAL A 298 -7.17 22.60 -12.98
C VAL A 298 -6.90 22.77 -14.47
N PRO A 299 -7.31 23.87 -15.10
CA PRO A 299 -7.12 24.11 -16.53
C PRO A 299 -5.65 24.03 -16.94
N GLY A 300 -5.37 23.22 -17.95
CA GLY A 300 -4.02 22.90 -18.39
C GLY A 300 -3.46 21.60 -17.79
N PHE A 301 -4.18 20.92 -16.91
CA PHE A 301 -3.81 19.62 -16.34
C PHE A 301 -3.48 18.61 -17.43
N ALA A 302 -4.34 18.50 -18.46
CA ALA A 302 -4.13 17.60 -19.58
C ALA A 302 -2.90 17.93 -20.46
N LYS A 303 -2.29 19.11 -20.28
CA LYS A 303 -1.08 19.55 -20.99
C LYS A 303 0.20 19.25 -20.18
N ALA A 304 0.09 18.99 -18.90
CA ALA A 304 1.20 18.62 -18.05
C ALA A 304 1.72 17.22 -18.42
N ARG A 305 2.98 16.95 -18.09
CA ARG A 305 3.57 15.63 -18.30
C ARG A 305 2.94 14.63 -17.35
N VAL A 306 2.50 13.49 -17.88
CA VAL A 306 2.12 12.32 -17.10
C VAL A 306 3.38 11.51 -16.80
N LEU A 307 3.53 11.06 -15.55
CA LEU A 307 4.67 10.24 -15.15
C LEU A 307 4.39 8.76 -15.31
N ARG A 308 3.24 8.32 -14.83
CA ARG A 308 2.80 6.92 -14.87
C ARG A 308 1.32 6.80 -14.50
N ALA A 309 0.74 5.68 -14.89
CA ALA A 309 -0.55 5.23 -14.37
C ALA A 309 -0.37 3.91 -13.59
N TRP A 310 -1.23 3.68 -12.62
CA TRP A 310 -1.34 2.39 -11.91
C TRP A 310 -2.78 2.16 -11.48
N ALA A 311 -3.09 0.92 -11.15
CA ALA A 311 -4.42 0.56 -10.67
C ALA A 311 -4.35 -0.20 -9.33
N GLY A 312 -5.35 0.02 -8.50
CA GLY A 312 -5.63 -0.76 -7.30
C GLY A 312 -7.00 -1.39 -7.39
N VAL A 313 -7.23 -2.45 -6.63
CA VAL A 313 -8.52 -3.15 -6.58
C VAL A 313 -9.16 -2.97 -5.22
N ARG A 314 -10.34 -2.37 -5.19
CA ARG A 314 -11.14 -2.28 -3.96
C ARG A 314 -11.78 -3.64 -3.66
N PRO A 315 -11.64 -4.18 -2.45
CA PRO A 315 -12.31 -5.40 -2.03
C PRO A 315 -13.78 -5.09 -1.64
N LEU A 316 -14.65 -4.88 -2.62
CA LEU A 316 -16.06 -4.66 -2.32
C LEU A 316 -16.69 -6.00 -1.94
N PHE A 317 -17.17 -6.07 -0.72
CA PHE A 317 -17.85 -7.27 -0.20
C PHE A 317 -19.34 -7.21 -0.53
N GLN A 318 -19.87 -8.31 -1.03
CA GLN A 318 -21.29 -8.52 -1.21
C GLN A 318 -21.72 -9.67 -0.32
N ASP A 319 -22.59 -9.38 0.66
CA ASP A 319 -23.17 -10.45 1.46
C ASP A 319 -24.17 -11.24 0.60
N THR A 320 -23.92 -12.52 0.41
CA THR A 320 -24.82 -13.42 -0.34
C THR A 320 -26.12 -13.69 0.40
N TYR A 321 -26.17 -13.40 1.68
CA TYR A 321 -27.36 -13.50 2.52
C TYR A 321 -28.28 -12.27 2.43
N ASP A 322 -27.80 -11.16 1.85
CA ASP A 322 -28.56 -9.93 1.64
C ASP A 322 -28.79 -9.67 0.15
N SER A 323 -30.03 -9.86 -0.32
CA SER A 323 -30.42 -9.85 -1.75
C SER A 323 -30.50 -8.44 -2.38
N GLY A 324 -29.63 -7.50 -1.98
CA GLY A 324 -29.56 -6.14 -2.52
C GLY A 324 -28.91 -6.05 -3.92
N LYS A 325 -29.53 -5.28 -4.82
CA LYS A 325 -29.10 -5.11 -6.21
C LYS A 325 -27.71 -4.49 -6.31
N GLY A 326 -26.80 -5.08 -7.09
CA GLY A 326 -25.36 -4.87 -7.26
C GLY A 326 -24.82 -3.48 -7.62
N ARG A 327 -25.55 -2.37 -7.41
CA ARG A 327 -25.03 -1.00 -7.47
C ARG A 327 -24.86 -0.31 -6.11
N ASP A 328 -25.37 -0.89 -5.06
CA ASP A 328 -25.32 -0.39 -3.69
C ASP A 328 -24.41 -1.23 -2.78
N VAL A 329 -23.36 -1.86 -3.36
CA VAL A 329 -22.34 -2.56 -2.56
C VAL A 329 -21.66 -1.52 -1.69
N THR A 330 -21.96 -1.59 -0.39
CA THR A 330 -21.46 -0.62 0.57
C THR A 330 -19.95 -0.74 0.74
N ARG A 331 -19.26 0.38 0.89
CA ARG A 331 -17.85 0.42 1.31
C ARG A 331 -17.74 0.32 2.85
N LYS A 332 -18.69 -0.35 3.48
CA LYS A 332 -18.66 -0.65 4.91
C LYS A 332 -17.59 -1.71 5.17
N LEU A 333 -17.02 -1.68 6.35
CA LEU A 333 -16.20 -2.79 6.82
C LEU A 333 -17.11 -4.02 6.99
N ALA A 334 -16.58 -5.18 6.68
CA ALA A 334 -17.26 -6.45 6.88
C ALA A 334 -16.35 -7.37 7.68
N LEU A 335 -16.74 -7.65 8.93
CA LEU A 335 -16.10 -8.64 9.78
C LEU A 335 -16.98 -9.88 9.78
N LEU A 336 -16.46 -10.99 9.25
CA LEU A 336 -17.18 -12.26 9.11
C LEU A 336 -16.65 -13.23 10.16
N ASP A 337 -17.51 -13.62 11.08
CA ASP A 337 -17.26 -14.69 12.03
C ASP A 337 -17.72 -16.02 11.42
N HIS A 338 -16.76 -16.82 10.97
CA HIS A 338 -17.07 -18.08 10.28
C HIS A 338 -17.53 -19.19 11.22
N LYS A 339 -17.34 -19.04 12.55
CA LYS A 339 -17.96 -19.93 13.54
C LYS A 339 -19.47 -19.75 13.58
N GLU A 340 -19.94 -18.48 13.60
CA GLU A 340 -21.37 -18.15 13.62
C GLU A 340 -22.03 -18.40 12.26
N ARG A 341 -21.32 -18.14 11.15
CA ARG A 341 -21.87 -18.17 9.79
C ARG A 341 -21.87 -19.57 9.16
N GLU A 342 -20.73 -20.25 9.19
CA GLU A 342 -20.51 -21.53 8.49
C GLU A 342 -20.14 -22.69 9.44
N GLY A 343 -20.09 -22.46 10.75
CA GLY A 343 -19.71 -23.48 11.75
C GLY A 343 -18.22 -23.84 11.68
N VAL A 344 -17.36 -22.89 11.30
CA VAL A 344 -15.89 -23.06 11.20
C VAL A 344 -15.23 -22.18 12.26
N ALA A 345 -14.82 -22.76 13.37
CA ALA A 345 -14.17 -22.07 14.48
C ALA A 345 -12.73 -21.64 14.13
N GLY A 346 -12.17 -20.68 14.90
CA GLY A 346 -10.78 -20.26 14.78
C GLY A 346 -10.48 -19.43 13.53
N PHE A 347 -11.49 -18.96 12.79
CA PHE A 347 -11.31 -18.23 11.54
C PHE A 347 -12.21 -17.00 11.45
N LEU A 348 -11.61 -15.83 11.23
CA LEU A 348 -12.29 -14.57 10.98
C LEU A 348 -11.84 -13.99 9.64
N THR A 349 -12.72 -13.31 8.96
CA THR A 349 -12.40 -12.56 7.75
C THR A 349 -12.76 -11.09 7.94
N ILE A 350 -11.80 -10.19 7.69
CA ILE A 350 -12.01 -8.74 7.65
C ILE A 350 -11.76 -8.20 6.25
N THR A 351 -12.75 -7.53 5.67
CA THR A 351 -12.69 -7.01 4.30
C THR A 351 -13.54 -5.75 4.13
N GLY A 352 -13.56 -5.18 2.93
CA GLY A 352 -14.25 -3.91 2.67
C GLY A 352 -13.52 -2.72 3.28
N GLY A 353 -14.29 -1.77 3.80
CA GLY A 353 -13.76 -0.58 4.47
C GLY A 353 -13.05 0.41 3.55
N LYS A 354 -12.34 1.33 4.16
CA LYS A 354 -11.57 2.40 3.51
C LYS A 354 -10.16 2.42 4.11
N TRP A 355 -9.18 2.94 3.36
CA TRP A 355 -7.84 3.08 3.93
C TRP A 355 -7.85 3.92 5.22
N THR A 356 -8.60 5.02 5.27
CA THR A 356 -8.73 5.86 6.46
C THR A 356 -9.23 5.12 7.69
N THR A 357 -10.06 4.08 7.53
CA THR A 357 -10.67 3.33 8.65
C THR A 357 -9.95 2.03 8.99
N PHE A 358 -8.71 1.83 8.54
CA PHE A 358 -7.98 0.57 8.74
C PHE A 358 -7.78 0.23 10.23
N ARG A 359 -7.53 1.26 11.07
CA ARG A 359 -7.36 1.09 12.51
C ARG A 359 -8.67 0.61 13.18
N LEU A 360 -9.81 1.23 12.84
CA LEU A 360 -11.12 0.81 13.32
C LEU A 360 -11.45 -0.63 12.89
N MET A 361 -11.08 -1.00 11.66
CA MET A 361 -11.22 -2.39 11.19
C MET A 361 -10.38 -3.35 12.03
N ALA A 362 -9.18 -2.96 12.40
CA ALA A 362 -8.30 -3.75 13.26
C ALA A 362 -8.90 -3.90 14.67
N GLU A 363 -9.31 -2.80 15.30
CA GLU A 363 -9.98 -2.79 16.60
C GLU A 363 -11.18 -3.75 16.64
N ALA A 364 -12.12 -3.60 15.71
CA ALA A 364 -13.27 -4.48 15.62
C ALA A 364 -12.90 -5.97 15.46
N THR A 365 -11.82 -6.25 14.71
CA THR A 365 -11.34 -7.62 14.52
C THR A 365 -10.75 -8.20 15.79
N VAL A 366 -9.93 -7.43 16.51
CA VAL A 366 -9.30 -7.90 17.75
C VAL A 366 -10.30 -7.97 18.91
N ASP A 367 -11.32 -7.09 18.94
CA ASP A 367 -12.44 -7.22 19.86
C ASP A 367 -13.14 -8.57 19.69
N LYS A 368 -13.40 -8.98 18.43
CA LYS A 368 -14.01 -10.30 18.13
C LYS A 368 -13.09 -11.46 18.50
N ILE A 369 -11.76 -11.31 18.34
CA ILE A 369 -10.78 -12.30 18.83
C ILE A 369 -10.89 -12.43 20.36
N CYS A 370 -10.92 -11.32 21.10
CA CYS A 370 -11.07 -11.32 22.56
C CYS A 370 -12.36 -12.01 22.98
N GLU A 371 -13.48 -11.72 22.31
CA GLU A 371 -14.77 -12.37 22.55
C GLU A 371 -14.68 -13.89 22.37
N GLN A 372 -14.11 -14.36 21.25
CA GLN A 372 -14.02 -15.81 20.95
C GLN A 372 -13.06 -16.55 21.89
N LEU A 373 -12.01 -15.90 22.35
CA LEU A 373 -11.04 -16.47 23.30
C LEU A 373 -11.46 -16.27 24.77
N GLY A 374 -12.57 -15.58 25.04
CA GLY A 374 -13.08 -15.35 26.39
C GLY A 374 -12.16 -14.47 27.23
N THR A 375 -11.50 -13.48 26.62
CA THR A 375 -10.61 -12.55 27.30
C THR A 375 -11.07 -11.10 27.15
N GLU A 376 -10.82 -10.26 28.15
CA GLU A 376 -11.05 -8.82 28.07
C GLU A 376 -9.70 -8.09 28.02
N ARG A 377 -9.40 -7.47 26.88
CA ARG A 377 -8.14 -6.73 26.64
C ARG A 377 -8.49 -5.45 25.88
N GLU A 378 -8.16 -4.30 26.48
CA GLU A 378 -8.52 -2.99 25.96
C GLU A 378 -7.73 -2.62 24.70
N CYS A 379 -8.40 -1.99 23.72
CA CYS A 379 -7.76 -1.36 22.58
C CYS A 379 -7.20 0.01 22.95
N ILE A 380 -5.91 0.22 22.72
CA ILE A 380 -5.24 1.49 22.95
C ILE A 380 -4.68 2.12 21.67
N THR A 381 -4.97 1.57 20.51
CA THR A 381 -4.41 2.04 19.21
C THR A 381 -4.87 3.45 18.84
N ALA A 382 -6.01 3.92 19.37
CA ALA A 382 -6.49 5.28 19.11
C ALA A 382 -5.63 6.38 19.77
N THR A 383 -4.86 6.03 20.80
CA THR A 383 -4.02 6.97 21.56
C THR A 383 -2.53 6.64 21.50
N THR A 384 -2.18 5.42 21.07
CA THR A 384 -0.78 4.99 20.95
C THR A 384 -0.16 5.51 19.65
N GLN A 385 0.95 6.21 19.77
CA GLN A 385 1.69 6.73 18.63
C GLN A 385 2.62 5.65 18.07
N VAL A 386 2.68 5.56 16.73
CA VAL A 386 3.66 4.69 16.05
C VAL A 386 5.03 5.36 16.00
N PRO A 387 6.15 4.59 15.85
CA PRO A 387 7.49 5.16 15.70
C PRO A 387 7.58 6.15 14.55
N GLY A 388 8.24 7.29 14.78
CA GLY A 388 8.40 8.37 13.77
C GLY A 388 7.46 9.56 13.96
N VAL A 389 6.44 9.45 14.81
CA VAL A 389 5.45 10.54 15.04
C VAL A 389 6.11 11.81 15.60
N GLU A 390 7.21 11.68 16.32
CA GLU A 390 7.99 12.79 16.84
C GLU A 390 8.48 13.77 15.75
N GLN A 391 8.51 13.34 14.49
CA GLN A 391 8.85 14.20 13.35
C GLN A 391 7.73 15.20 12.98
N GLY A 392 6.52 15.03 13.56
CA GLY A 392 5.36 15.82 13.21
C GLY A 392 4.77 15.47 11.84
N HIS A 393 3.80 16.25 11.35
CA HIS A 393 3.20 16.03 10.05
C HIS A 393 4.25 16.05 8.93
N TYR A 394 4.09 15.14 7.96
CA TYR A 394 4.99 15.07 6.82
C TYR A 394 5.02 16.40 6.06
N TRP A 395 6.22 16.86 5.78
CA TRP A 395 6.47 17.99 4.89
C TRP A 395 7.86 17.84 4.26
N VAL A 396 7.96 17.98 2.94
CA VAL A 396 9.24 17.84 2.21
C VAL A 396 10.30 18.80 2.72
N GLY A 397 9.89 19.95 3.24
CA GLY A 397 10.78 20.93 3.85
C GLY A 397 11.52 20.43 5.10
N HIS A 398 10.93 19.49 5.87
CA HIS A 398 11.65 18.85 6.99
C HIS A 398 12.86 18.04 6.49
N ARG A 399 12.69 17.27 5.42
CA ARG A 399 13.81 16.54 4.81
C ARG A 399 14.86 17.49 4.24
N LEU A 400 14.44 18.60 3.64
CA LEU A 400 15.37 19.62 3.14
C LEU A 400 16.16 20.26 4.28
N HIS A 401 15.47 20.64 5.35
CA HIS A 401 16.10 21.17 6.55
C HIS A 401 17.14 20.22 7.15
N ASP A 402 16.81 18.93 7.29
CA ASP A 402 17.75 17.90 7.74
C ASP A 402 18.98 17.78 6.84
N VAL A 403 18.78 17.84 5.52
CA VAL A 403 19.88 17.79 4.54
C VAL A 403 20.80 19.01 4.67
N GLU A 404 20.23 20.19 4.89
CA GLU A 404 20.97 21.44 5.05
C GLU A 404 21.71 21.51 6.38
N GLU A 405 21.04 21.25 7.51
CA GLU A 405 21.65 21.29 8.84
C GLU A 405 22.78 20.27 9.01
N LYS A 406 22.51 19.04 8.58
CA LYS A 406 23.47 17.93 8.70
C LYS A 406 24.49 17.89 7.56
N LYS A 407 24.42 18.84 6.62
CA LYS A 407 25.32 18.95 5.45
C LYS A 407 25.38 17.66 4.63
N LEU A 408 24.22 17.07 4.37
CA LEU A 408 24.08 15.78 3.70
C LEU A 408 23.98 15.87 2.17
N GLN A 409 24.23 17.04 1.56
CA GLN A 409 24.10 17.23 0.11
C GLN A 409 24.93 16.23 -0.70
N GLY A 410 26.16 15.91 -0.24
CA GLY A 410 27.03 14.93 -0.87
C GLY A 410 26.57 13.47 -0.73
N SER A 411 25.59 13.20 0.12
CA SER A 411 25.03 11.86 0.36
C SER A 411 23.65 11.67 -0.27
N LEU A 412 23.13 12.64 -1.02
CA LEU A 412 21.86 12.52 -1.70
C LEU A 412 21.91 11.46 -2.81
N VAL A 413 21.02 10.50 -2.73
CA VAL A 413 20.78 9.47 -3.73
C VAL A 413 19.63 9.86 -4.64
N CYS A 414 18.55 10.41 -4.06
CA CYS A 414 17.39 10.90 -4.80
C CYS A 414 17.12 12.37 -4.43
N GLU A 415 17.36 13.26 -5.38
CA GLU A 415 17.17 14.71 -5.20
C GLU A 415 15.68 15.08 -5.17
N CYS A 416 14.82 14.35 -5.88
CA CYS A 416 13.37 14.64 -5.94
C CYS A 416 12.68 14.42 -4.60
N GLU A 417 13.08 13.39 -3.86
CA GLU A 417 12.46 12.97 -2.60
C GLU A 417 13.43 13.13 -1.41
N LEU A 418 14.59 13.75 -1.65
CA LEU A 418 15.63 14.01 -0.64
C LEU A 418 16.04 12.73 0.12
N VAL A 419 16.19 11.62 -0.60
CA VAL A 419 16.65 10.35 -0.02
C VAL A 419 18.17 10.34 0.05
N THR A 420 18.71 10.13 1.24
CA THR A 420 20.16 10.04 1.49
C THR A 420 20.68 8.61 1.38
N ARG A 421 21.98 8.43 1.27
CA ARG A 421 22.68 7.13 1.32
C ARG A 421 22.31 6.37 2.59
N THR A 422 22.36 7.02 3.75
CA THR A 422 22.02 6.39 5.05
C THR A 422 20.59 5.86 5.08
N MET A 423 19.62 6.54 4.44
CA MET A 423 18.25 6.03 4.35
C MET A 423 18.18 4.74 3.53
N VAL A 424 18.95 4.63 2.45
CA VAL A 424 19.05 3.41 1.64
C VAL A 424 19.70 2.27 2.42
N GLU A 425 20.82 2.55 3.10
CA GLU A 425 21.56 1.58 3.92
C GLU A 425 20.69 1.05 5.07
N ASN A 426 20.00 1.92 5.79
CA ASN A 426 19.09 1.52 6.88
C ASN A 426 17.91 0.68 6.37
N ALA A 427 17.36 1.00 5.20
CA ALA A 427 16.29 0.21 4.60
C ALA A 427 16.79 -1.19 4.21
N ALA A 428 17.98 -1.28 3.62
CA ALA A 428 18.61 -2.54 3.24
C ALA A 428 18.92 -3.43 4.47
N GLN A 429 19.35 -2.84 5.58
CA GLN A 429 19.61 -3.59 6.82
C GLN A 429 18.32 -4.16 7.43
N ARG A 430 17.19 -3.45 7.32
CA ARG A 430 15.90 -3.94 7.80
C ARG A 430 15.33 -5.08 6.96
N ASN A 431 15.67 -5.13 5.67
CA ASN A 431 15.15 -6.12 4.74
C ASN A 431 16.25 -6.62 3.79
N PRO A 432 16.93 -7.74 4.11
CA PRO A 432 18.03 -8.27 3.29
C PRO A 432 17.61 -8.78 1.92
N LEU A 433 16.31 -9.02 1.69
CA LEU A 433 15.73 -9.40 0.39
C LEU A 433 15.22 -8.18 -0.41
N LEU A 434 15.59 -6.99 0.02
CA LEU A 434 15.14 -5.73 -0.52
C LEU A 434 15.35 -5.62 -2.03
N THR A 435 14.29 -5.26 -2.74
CA THR A 435 14.32 -4.86 -4.15
C THR A 435 14.36 -3.34 -4.27
N LEU A 436 14.68 -2.81 -5.46
CA LEU A 436 14.56 -1.37 -5.70
C LEU A 436 13.11 -0.89 -5.60
N ASP A 437 12.15 -1.79 -5.84
CA ASP A 437 10.74 -1.47 -5.70
C ASP A 437 10.33 -1.40 -4.21
N ASP A 438 10.92 -2.22 -3.34
CA ASP A 438 10.76 -2.14 -1.88
C ASP A 438 11.37 -0.83 -1.34
N LEU A 439 12.57 -0.46 -1.78
CA LEU A 439 13.16 0.85 -1.47
C LEU A 439 12.24 2.00 -1.88
N ARG A 440 11.60 1.91 -3.04
CA ARG A 440 10.63 2.90 -3.49
C ARG A 440 9.45 3.01 -2.53
N ARG A 441 9.00 1.91 -1.95
CA ARG A 441 7.92 1.88 -0.95
C ARG A 441 8.38 2.39 0.41
N ASP A 442 9.52 1.96 0.89
CA ASP A 442 10.05 2.31 2.22
C ASP A 442 10.52 3.78 2.29
N VAL A 443 11.44 4.20 1.41
CA VAL A 443 12.08 5.53 1.49
C VAL A 443 11.65 6.51 0.41
N ARG A 444 10.70 6.15 -0.46
CA ARG A 444 10.19 6.93 -1.60
C ARG A 444 11.19 7.12 -2.74
N LEU A 445 12.24 6.30 -2.83
CA LEU A 445 13.17 6.33 -3.93
C LEU A 445 12.44 6.23 -5.29
N GLY A 446 12.73 7.12 -6.23
CA GLY A 446 12.17 7.07 -7.57
C GLY A 446 10.68 7.39 -7.71
N LYS A 447 10.03 8.00 -6.69
CA LYS A 447 8.62 8.44 -6.77
C LYS A 447 8.44 9.85 -7.33
N GLY A 448 9.48 10.66 -7.33
CA GLY A 448 9.44 12.03 -7.83
C GLY A 448 9.47 12.13 -9.37
N PRO A 449 9.60 13.35 -9.92
CA PRO A 449 9.43 13.64 -11.36
C PRO A 449 10.31 12.83 -12.31
N CYS A 450 11.51 12.40 -11.91
CA CYS A 450 12.39 11.58 -12.75
C CYS A 450 12.07 10.08 -12.77
N GLN A 451 11.15 9.64 -11.90
CA GLN A 451 10.69 8.25 -11.79
C GLN A 451 11.82 7.21 -11.69
N GLY A 452 12.91 7.56 -11.03
CA GLY A 452 14.04 6.66 -10.80
C GLY A 452 15.16 6.73 -11.84
N GLY A 453 15.10 7.65 -12.82
CA GLY A 453 16.07 7.74 -13.91
C GLY A 453 17.53 7.87 -13.47
N PHE A 454 17.79 8.38 -12.26
CA PHE A 454 19.15 8.56 -11.73
C PHE A 454 19.37 7.83 -10.41
N CYS A 455 18.39 7.90 -9.50
CA CYS A 455 18.57 7.41 -8.13
C CYS A 455 18.59 5.89 -8.05
N THR A 456 17.90 5.16 -8.93
CA THR A 456 17.91 3.69 -8.93
C THR A 456 19.28 3.11 -9.23
N TYR A 457 20.01 3.69 -10.17
CA TYR A 457 21.38 3.29 -10.47
C TYR A 457 22.31 3.53 -9.26
N ARG A 458 22.21 4.70 -8.61
CA ARG A 458 22.99 5.01 -7.40
C ARG A 458 22.64 4.06 -6.25
N ALA A 459 21.34 3.79 -6.02
CA ALA A 459 20.91 2.85 -5.00
C ALA A 459 21.40 1.43 -5.26
N THR A 460 21.35 0.97 -6.51
CA THR A 460 21.90 -0.34 -6.92
C THR A 460 23.38 -0.45 -6.60
N SER A 461 24.16 0.63 -6.84
CA SER A 461 25.59 0.66 -6.51
C SER A 461 25.83 0.57 -5.00
N ILE A 462 25.02 1.27 -4.18
CA ILE A 462 25.11 1.22 -2.72
C ILE A 462 24.82 -0.19 -2.22
N LEU A 463 23.74 -0.81 -2.70
CA LEU A 463 23.38 -2.19 -2.32
C LEU A 463 24.48 -3.18 -2.70
N HIS A 464 25.10 -3.01 -3.87
CA HIS A 464 26.23 -3.84 -4.28
C HIS A 464 27.48 -3.64 -3.42
N GLU A 465 27.77 -2.39 -3.03
CA GLU A 465 28.87 -2.10 -2.10
C GLU A 465 28.63 -2.76 -0.74
N MET A 466 27.40 -2.68 -0.21
CA MET A 466 27.01 -3.29 1.06
C MET A 466 27.12 -4.83 1.00
N ASP A 467 26.69 -5.44 -0.09
CA ASP A 467 26.80 -6.88 -0.30
C ASP A 467 28.26 -7.33 -0.31
N LYS A 468 29.11 -6.65 -1.08
CA LYS A 468 30.57 -6.93 -1.15
C LYS A 468 31.28 -6.72 0.19
N ALA A 469 30.88 -5.70 0.94
CA ALA A 469 31.45 -5.40 2.24
C ALA A 469 30.96 -6.36 3.36
N GLY A 470 29.99 -7.21 3.07
CA GLY A 470 29.34 -8.06 4.07
C GLY A 470 28.55 -7.28 5.12
N THR A 471 28.26 -5.99 4.90
CA THR A 471 27.56 -5.11 5.84
C THR A 471 26.04 -5.20 5.69
N TRP A 472 25.56 -6.00 4.78
CA TRP A 472 24.14 -6.28 4.60
C TRP A 472 23.68 -7.50 5.43
N HIS A 473 24.52 -7.99 6.33
CA HIS A 473 24.20 -9.07 7.24
C HIS A 473 23.62 -8.52 8.53
N VAL A 474 22.51 -9.08 8.98
CA VAL A 474 22.14 -9.03 10.39
C VAL A 474 23.17 -9.87 11.13
N ASP A 475 23.94 -9.28 12.05
CA ASP A 475 24.87 -10.00 12.89
C ASP A 475 24.07 -10.92 13.82
N MET A 476 24.24 -12.23 13.63
CA MET A 476 23.54 -13.28 14.36
C MET A 476 24.13 -13.55 15.75
N SER A 477 25.15 -12.79 16.16
CA SER A 477 25.94 -13.06 17.38
C SER A 477 25.35 -12.49 18.67
N ASP A 478 24.35 -11.60 18.62
CA ASP A 478 23.72 -11.04 19.82
C ASP A 478 22.59 -11.94 20.34
N GLU A 479 22.96 -12.92 21.16
CA GLU A 479 22.05 -13.80 21.91
C GLU A 479 21.27 -13.08 23.04
N ALA A 480 21.32 -11.77 23.13
CA ALA A 480 20.70 -11.02 24.22
C ALA A 480 19.43 -10.28 23.76
N GLY A 481 18.28 -10.94 23.89
CA GLY A 481 16.99 -10.31 24.22
C GLY A 481 16.42 -9.22 23.31
N SER A 482 16.93 -9.05 22.11
CA SER A 482 16.46 -8.06 21.14
C SER A 482 15.38 -8.66 20.23
N THR A 483 14.38 -7.85 19.87
CA THR A 483 13.34 -8.15 18.88
C THR A 483 13.91 -8.56 17.52
N ALA A 484 15.20 -8.35 17.26
CA ALA A 484 15.95 -8.84 16.12
C ALA A 484 16.07 -10.39 16.08
N ALA A 485 15.82 -11.11 17.17
CA ALA A 485 15.87 -12.59 17.18
C ALA A 485 14.87 -13.25 16.21
N TRP A 486 13.80 -12.54 15.84
CA TRP A 486 12.78 -13.06 14.93
C TRP A 486 13.08 -12.79 13.45
N ASP A 487 13.74 -11.68 13.14
CA ASP A 487 14.29 -11.43 11.80
C ASP A 487 15.38 -12.48 11.47
N VAL A 488 16.02 -13.00 12.51
CA VAL A 488 17.00 -14.09 12.45
C VAL A 488 16.38 -15.44 12.07
N ALA A 489 15.19 -15.79 12.58
CA ALA A 489 14.50 -17.02 12.18
C ALA A 489 14.14 -17.01 10.68
N TYR A 490 13.81 -15.82 10.13
CA TYR A 490 13.60 -15.63 8.71
C TYR A 490 14.88 -15.83 7.88
N LEU A 491 16.03 -15.39 8.40
CA LEU A 491 17.34 -15.53 7.75
C LEU A 491 17.97 -16.93 7.95
N GLN A 492 17.44 -17.76 8.88
CA GLN A 492 17.84 -19.15 9.08
C GLN A 492 17.17 -20.15 8.14
N SER A 493 16.47 -19.65 7.12
CA SER A 493 15.99 -20.49 6.03
C SER A 493 17.15 -21.25 5.39
N PRO A 494 16.97 -22.51 4.88
CA PRO A 494 18.07 -23.33 4.33
C PRO A 494 18.83 -22.71 3.17
N ALA A 495 18.27 -21.72 2.45
CA ALA A 495 19.03 -20.94 1.47
C ALA A 495 20.14 -20.11 2.15
N HIS A 496 20.08 -19.93 3.47
CA HIS A 496 21.04 -19.23 4.29
C HIS A 496 21.64 -20.12 5.39
N ASN A 497 21.39 -21.45 5.37
CA ASN A 497 21.93 -22.35 6.39
C ASN A 497 23.44 -22.46 6.29
N LEU A 498 24.08 -22.05 7.36
CA LEU A 498 25.39 -22.53 7.74
C LEU A 498 25.30 -24.04 8.00
N VAL A 499 25.76 -24.85 7.08
CA VAL A 499 25.96 -26.27 7.33
C VAL A 499 27.13 -26.38 8.30
N SER A 500 26.84 -26.64 9.57
CA SER A 500 27.88 -27.04 10.52
C SER A 500 28.30 -28.48 10.18
N ASP A 501 29.38 -28.64 9.44
CA ASP A 501 30.05 -29.91 9.29
C ASP A 501 30.85 -30.16 10.56
N THR A 502 30.30 -30.99 11.44
CA THR A 502 30.85 -31.28 12.79
C THR A 502 31.97 -32.35 12.78
N GLN A 503 32.53 -32.71 11.60
CA GLN A 503 33.56 -33.75 11.58
C GLN A 503 34.99 -33.30 11.82
N ASN A 504 35.29 -31.99 12.02
CA ASN A 504 36.68 -31.61 12.31
C ASN A 504 36.86 -30.35 13.17
N GLY A 505 35.92 -29.99 14.01
CA GLY A 505 36.12 -28.90 14.99
C GLY A 505 36.47 -27.52 14.41
N LYS A 506 36.40 -27.35 13.09
CA LYS A 506 36.49 -26.06 12.39
C LYS A 506 35.13 -25.76 11.77
N ARG A 507 34.42 -24.78 12.34
CA ARG A 507 33.26 -24.17 11.68
C ARG A 507 33.72 -23.64 10.32
N ARG A 508 33.44 -24.37 9.26
CA ARG A 508 33.40 -23.80 7.93
C ARG A 508 32.01 -23.16 7.80
N SER A 509 31.99 -21.82 7.81
CA SER A 509 30.86 -21.11 7.24
C SER A 509 30.73 -21.61 5.80
N ALA A 510 29.66 -22.34 5.49
CA ALA A 510 29.28 -22.51 4.11
C ALA A 510 28.94 -21.08 3.62
N GLU A 511 29.80 -20.50 2.80
CA GLU A 511 29.41 -19.40 1.94
C GLU A 511 28.25 -19.92 1.11
N VAL A 512 27.02 -19.65 1.53
CA VAL A 512 25.88 -19.72 0.63
C VAL A 512 26.24 -18.81 -0.51
N GLN A 513 26.26 -19.33 -1.72
CA GLN A 513 26.50 -18.56 -2.91
C GLN A 513 25.34 -17.57 -3.06
N ARG A 514 25.44 -16.42 -2.39
CA ARG A 514 24.56 -15.25 -2.54
C ARG A 514 24.61 -14.66 -3.94
N SER A 515 25.59 -15.08 -4.76
CA SER A 515 25.73 -14.61 -6.13
C SER A 515 24.44 -14.71 -6.95
N ASP A 516 23.57 -15.68 -6.64
CA ASP A 516 22.31 -15.88 -7.36
C ASP A 516 21.12 -15.12 -6.74
N ALA A 517 21.17 -14.80 -5.44
CA ALA A 517 20.10 -14.07 -4.75
C ALA A 517 20.19 -12.55 -4.91
N PHE A 518 21.40 -11.97 -4.97
CA PHE A 518 21.62 -10.56 -5.16
C PHE A 518 22.44 -10.27 -6.42
N ASN A 519 21.74 -10.01 -7.53
CA ASN A 519 22.34 -9.56 -8.77
C ASN A 519 21.89 -8.12 -9.06
N PRO A 520 22.79 -7.11 -9.00
CA PRO A 520 22.42 -5.72 -9.22
C PRO A 520 21.79 -5.47 -10.60
N ASN A 521 22.18 -6.22 -11.62
CA ASN A 521 21.60 -6.09 -12.96
C ASN A 521 20.15 -6.63 -13.00
N LEU A 522 19.87 -7.70 -12.27
CA LEU A 522 18.49 -8.20 -12.14
C LEU A 522 17.61 -7.22 -11.38
N LEU A 523 18.10 -6.65 -10.28
CA LEU A 523 17.36 -5.62 -9.53
C LEU A 523 17.00 -4.42 -10.41
N LEU A 524 17.95 -3.93 -11.19
CA LEU A 524 17.74 -2.80 -12.07
C LEU A 524 16.75 -3.13 -13.19
N ARG A 525 16.89 -4.31 -13.81
CA ARG A 525 15.96 -4.80 -14.82
C ARG A 525 14.54 -4.88 -14.27
N ASP A 526 14.37 -5.53 -13.13
CA ASP A 526 13.07 -5.76 -12.52
C ASP A 526 12.39 -4.44 -12.15
N PHE A 527 13.13 -3.48 -11.63
CA PHE A 527 12.62 -2.13 -11.38
C PHE A 527 12.15 -1.45 -12.67
N LEU A 528 12.92 -1.54 -13.75
CA LEU A 528 12.56 -0.94 -15.03
C LEU A 528 11.33 -1.61 -15.66
N GLN A 529 11.18 -2.93 -15.51
CA GLN A 529 9.99 -3.65 -15.95
C GLN A 529 8.74 -3.19 -15.17
N GLU A 530 8.84 -3.04 -13.84
CA GLU A 530 7.73 -2.51 -13.03
C GLU A 530 7.39 -1.06 -13.39
N ARG A 531 8.40 -0.23 -13.66
CA ARG A 531 8.18 1.12 -14.15
C ARG A 531 7.45 1.12 -15.50
N TRP A 532 7.88 0.26 -16.41
CA TRP A 532 7.33 0.17 -17.76
C TRP A 532 5.82 -0.15 -17.77
N LYS A 533 5.35 -0.99 -16.87
CA LYS A 533 3.91 -1.29 -16.72
C LYS A 533 3.07 -0.02 -16.48
N GLY A 534 3.61 0.94 -15.73
CA GLY A 534 2.93 2.21 -15.47
C GLY A 534 3.09 3.25 -16.57
N VAL A 535 4.10 3.10 -17.44
CA VAL A 535 4.40 4.02 -18.53
C VAL A 535 3.63 3.66 -19.81
N MET A 536 3.49 2.38 -20.13
CA MET A 536 2.82 1.93 -21.34
C MET A 536 1.42 2.55 -21.55
N PRO A 537 0.56 2.65 -20.53
CA PRO A 537 -0.79 3.20 -20.71
C PRO A 537 -0.83 4.70 -21.04
N ILE A 538 0.31 5.39 -20.95
CA ILE A 538 0.42 6.84 -21.16
C ILE A 538 1.17 7.21 -22.46
N LEU A 539 1.60 6.25 -23.27
CA LEU A 539 2.47 6.47 -24.43
C LEU A 539 1.69 7.00 -25.64
N TRP A 540 1.27 8.26 -25.60
CA TRP A 540 0.71 8.97 -26.75
C TRP A 540 1.12 10.45 -26.79
N GLY A 541 1.03 11.06 -27.95
CA GLY A 541 1.24 12.50 -28.14
C GLY A 541 2.58 12.99 -27.59
N ARG A 542 2.52 13.98 -26.71
CA ARG A 542 3.72 14.57 -26.10
C ARG A 542 4.44 13.63 -25.15
N GLN A 543 3.72 12.71 -24.50
CA GLN A 543 4.30 11.74 -23.58
C GLN A 543 5.26 10.80 -24.28
N LEU A 544 4.93 10.38 -25.50
CA LEU A 544 5.81 9.53 -26.29
C LEU A 544 7.17 10.19 -26.57
N LYS A 545 7.18 11.50 -26.84
CA LYS A 545 8.44 12.25 -27.03
C LYS A 545 9.28 12.32 -25.75
N GLN A 546 8.61 12.51 -24.61
CA GLN A 546 9.28 12.57 -23.31
C GLN A 546 9.84 11.20 -22.93
N GLU A 547 9.11 10.14 -23.16
CA GLU A 547 9.56 8.79 -22.85
C GLU A 547 10.72 8.35 -23.74
N ARG A 548 10.77 8.85 -24.99
CA ARG A 548 11.95 8.66 -25.85
C ARG A 548 13.20 9.29 -25.25
N LEU A 549 13.09 10.43 -24.58
CA LEU A 549 14.21 11.04 -23.86
C LEU A 549 14.62 10.19 -22.64
N ASP A 550 13.65 9.71 -21.88
CA ASP A 550 13.91 8.84 -20.73
C ASP A 550 14.57 7.51 -21.18
N GLU A 551 14.15 6.93 -22.29
CA GLU A 551 14.78 5.76 -22.91
C GLU A 551 16.28 6.03 -23.24
N LEU A 552 16.60 7.18 -23.80
CA LEU A 552 17.99 7.56 -24.07
C LEU A 552 18.83 7.68 -22.78
N ILE A 553 18.23 8.15 -21.69
CA ILE A 553 18.87 8.20 -20.38
C ILE A 553 19.14 6.77 -19.88
N TYR A 554 18.16 5.87 -20.00
CA TYR A 554 18.34 4.48 -19.57
C TYR A 554 19.40 3.75 -20.40
N MET A 555 19.41 3.95 -21.71
CA MET A 555 20.45 3.39 -22.60
C MET A 555 21.84 3.91 -22.26
N SER A 556 21.95 5.23 -21.99
CA SER A 556 23.25 5.88 -21.78
C SER A 556 23.82 5.72 -20.39
N LEU A 557 22.97 5.75 -19.34
CA LEU A 557 23.42 5.74 -17.95
C LEU A 557 23.31 4.36 -17.30
N MET A 558 22.29 3.59 -17.65
CA MET A 558 22.00 2.32 -17.01
C MET A 558 22.39 1.12 -17.87
N ASN A 559 22.83 1.34 -19.11
CA ASN A 559 23.26 0.29 -20.03
C ASN A 559 22.18 -0.80 -20.20
N VAL A 560 20.93 -0.36 -20.34
CA VAL A 560 19.72 -1.22 -20.27
C VAL A 560 19.71 -2.31 -21.33
N ASP A 561 20.30 -2.06 -22.50
CA ASP A 561 20.45 -3.01 -23.60
C ASP A 561 21.41 -4.18 -23.28
N HIS A 562 22.15 -4.10 -22.17
CA HIS A 562 23.05 -5.16 -21.68
C HIS A 562 22.54 -5.83 -20.40
N LEU A 563 21.31 -5.52 -19.95
CA LEU A 563 20.71 -6.19 -18.81
C LEU A 563 20.29 -7.62 -19.19
N PRO A 564 20.27 -8.56 -18.21
CA PRO A 564 19.87 -9.95 -18.47
C PRO A 564 18.48 -10.07 -19.07
N ASP A 565 18.30 -11.06 -19.94
CA ASP A 565 17.00 -11.37 -20.53
C ASP A 565 15.95 -11.77 -19.49
N LYS A 566 14.67 -11.75 -19.88
CA LYS A 566 13.54 -12.05 -19.01
C LYS A 566 13.58 -13.46 -18.43
N GLU A 567 14.21 -14.40 -19.11
CA GLU A 567 14.34 -15.80 -18.65
C GLU A 567 15.13 -15.94 -17.34
N LEU A 568 15.94 -14.93 -17.00
CA LEU A 568 16.66 -14.84 -15.74
C LEU A 568 15.89 -14.00 -14.69
N ALA A 569 14.56 -14.06 -14.72
CA ALA A 569 13.71 -13.29 -13.84
C ALA A 569 14.02 -13.54 -12.36
N SER A 570 13.98 -12.48 -11.56
CA SER A 570 14.06 -12.60 -10.10
C SER A 570 12.84 -13.36 -9.59
N PRO A 571 13.01 -14.33 -8.67
CA PRO A 571 11.89 -15.05 -8.07
C PRO A 571 10.89 -14.12 -7.34
N VAL A 572 11.30 -12.89 -7.01
CA VAL A 572 10.46 -11.90 -6.34
C VAL A 572 9.55 -11.13 -7.30
N THR A 573 9.89 -11.02 -8.58
CA THR A 573 9.16 -10.19 -9.57
C THR A 573 8.30 -10.98 -10.54
N ASP A 574 8.47 -12.29 -10.63
CA ASP A 574 7.82 -13.15 -11.63
C ASP A 574 6.31 -13.35 -11.45
N PHE A 575 5.71 -12.70 -10.47
CA PHE A 575 4.28 -12.81 -10.17
C PHE A 575 3.35 -12.02 -11.10
N TYR A 576 3.88 -11.23 -12.04
CA TYR A 576 3.10 -10.46 -12.99
C TYR A 576 3.39 -10.88 -14.43
N HIS A 577 2.73 -11.92 -14.90
CA HIS A 577 2.61 -12.12 -16.33
C HIS A 577 1.66 -11.05 -16.90
N PHE A 578 2.23 -10.03 -17.51
CA PHE A 578 1.46 -9.18 -18.42
C PHE A 578 1.38 -9.90 -19.77
N ASP A 579 0.22 -10.42 -20.07
CA ASP A 579 -0.09 -10.77 -21.45
C ASP A 579 -0.24 -9.46 -22.23
N MET A 580 0.75 -9.16 -23.09
CA MET A 580 0.82 -7.95 -23.88
C MET A 580 0.08 -8.12 -25.22
N THR A 581 -0.51 -9.28 -25.46
CA THR A 581 -1.31 -9.48 -26.68
C THR A 581 -2.63 -8.70 -26.55
N PRO A 582 -2.96 -7.83 -27.52
CA PRO A 582 -4.28 -7.24 -27.58
C PRO A 582 -5.31 -8.38 -27.69
N SER A 583 -6.37 -8.34 -26.88
CA SER A 583 -7.49 -9.25 -27.10
C SER A 583 -8.12 -8.88 -28.45
N GLU A 584 -8.28 -9.85 -29.35
CA GLU A 584 -8.87 -9.65 -30.69
C GLU A 584 -10.33 -9.15 -30.66
N ASP A 585 -10.94 -9.02 -29.47
CA ASP A 585 -12.36 -8.73 -29.31
C ASP A 585 -12.73 -7.24 -29.15
N GLU A 586 -11.78 -6.29 -29.16
CA GLU A 586 -12.07 -4.87 -28.85
C GLU A 586 -12.18 -3.92 -30.06
N GLU A 587 -12.02 -4.37 -31.30
CA GLU A 587 -12.17 -3.47 -32.46
C GLU A 587 -13.64 -3.12 -32.85
N VAL A 588 -14.66 -3.64 -32.17
CA VAL A 588 -16.05 -3.58 -32.69
C VAL A 588 -17.03 -2.78 -31.81
N LYS A 589 -16.64 -2.03 -30.80
CA LYS A 589 -17.67 -1.33 -29.98
C LYS A 589 -17.42 0.14 -29.66
N HIS A 590 -16.84 0.94 -30.53
CA HIS A 590 -16.94 2.40 -30.44
C HIS A 590 -16.84 3.00 -31.86
N GLY A 591 -17.92 2.91 -32.66
CA GLY A 591 -18.22 3.76 -33.76
C GLY A 591 -19.05 4.96 -33.31
#